data_3fa7a8741c57bf55e901bd8a84f1e407
#
_entry.id   3fa7a8741c57bf55e901bd8a84f1e407
#
_cell.length_a   1.000
_cell.length_b   1.000
_cell.length_c   1.000
_cell.angle_alpha   90.00
_cell.angle_beta   90.00
_cell.angle_gamma   90.00
#
_symmetry.space_group_name_H-M   'P 1'
#
loop_
_entity.id
_entity.type
_entity.pdbx_description
1 polymer ?
#
loop_
_entity_poly.entity_id
_entity_poly.type
_entity_poly.pdbx_seq_one_letter_code
_entity_poly.pdbx_strand_id
1 'polypeptide(L)'
;MSKKDNISSFQIAHSKIWADGEKYFSLFEKHIPELEAGHKVLVYDINNLEFICKLMSLNKDAEFWIYGNQEVNEALRALGFSFHEVAEDLESKTYNIPDMKFDCIIMNPPYQRNLHLKILAEAIKHLKDDGACVCFHPSKWIRRFDYWKTKTNIPVKSASFLSDVESRNIFDAAIGSQLMITVATKDGSLDYKKYSRFIPWVKEKIIDKAKWLFNNPNCPGRTTNPNAAFILNLPIVHGHIGCYDMTELTSKVYERALNVKFGKRPQDINSFTFNSEEERKNFYDSLFTQFYKFLIIICRDGQTAGSCYYAIPWLGDAINPRTWKKGYEGEWTDSDFYTFFGITPEEQKIIEETMEKYK
;
A
#
# COMPACT_ATOMS: atom_id res chain seq x y z
N MET A 1 2.08 14.19 -19.86
CA MET A 1 2.83 13.60 -18.75
C MET A 1 3.82 14.62 -18.22
N SER A 2 3.84 14.90 -16.93
CA SER A 2 4.75 15.89 -16.35
C SER A 2 6.18 15.31 -16.24
N LYS A 3 7.22 16.17 -16.27
CA LYS A 3 8.62 15.74 -16.06
C LYS A 3 8.81 14.93 -14.75
N LYS A 4 7.96 15.14 -13.73
CA LYS A 4 7.99 14.39 -12.45
C LYS A 4 7.53 12.93 -12.59
N ASP A 5 6.57 12.67 -13.49
CA ASP A 5 6.08 11.30 -13.69
C ASP A 5 7.12 10.42 -14.40
N ASN A 6 7.94 11.04 -15.27
CA ASN A 6 9.01 10.34 -15.97
C ASN A 6 10.20 9.99 -15.07
N ILE A 7 10.52 10.84 -14.07
CA ILE A 7 11.65 10.58 -13.16
C ILE A 7 11.33 9.42 -12.22
N SER A 8 10.10 9.35 -11.68
CA SER A 8 9.70 8.27 -10.77
C SER A 8 9.58 6.91 -11.48
N SER A 9 9.09 6.88 -12.72
CA SER A 9 9.00 5.65 -13.51
C SER A 9 10.37 5.15 -13.94
N PHE A 10 11.29 6.05 -14.32
CA PHE A 10 12.66 5.71 -14.64
C PHE A 10 13.42 5.14 -13.42
N GLN A 11 13.28 5.76 -12.24
CA GLN A 11 13.90 5.26 -11.01
C GLN A 11 13.40 3.87 -10.60
N ILE A 12 12.10 3.61 -10.76
CA ILE A 12 11.52 2.29 -10.46
C ILE A 12 12.01 1.24 -11.46
N ALA A 13 12.03 1.55 -12.75
CA ALA A 13 12.55 0.64 -13.77
C ALA A 13 14.03 0.34 -13.54
N HIS A 14 14.82 1.35 -13.23
CA HIS A 14 16.27 1.20 -12.95
C HIS A 14 16.53 0.39 -11.67
N SER A 15 15.73 0.57 -10.61
CA SER A 15 15.88 -0.19 -9.37
C SER A 15 15.58 -1.69 -9.55
N LYS A 16 14.70 -2.07 -10.48
CA LYS A 16 14.43 -3.49 -10.78
C LYS A 16 15.63 -4.18 -11.41
N ILE A 17 16.31 -3.51 -12.33
CA ILE A 17 17.48 -4.04 -13.05
C ILE A 17 18.65 -4.28 -12.09
N TRP A 18 18.85 -3.39 -11.13
CA TRP A 18 19.96 -3.40 -10.18
C TRP A 18 19.62 -3.99 -8.80
N ALA A 19 18.40 -4.53 -8.63
CA ALA A 19 18.08 -5.28 -7.42
C ALA A 19 19.02 -6.49 -7.26
N ASP A 20 19.30 -6.85 -6.01
CA ASP A 20 19.99 -8.11 -5.69
C ASP A 20 19.13 -9.28 -6.18
N GLY A 21 19.53 -9.85 -7.32
CA GLY A 21 18.71 -10.83 -8.04
C GLY A 21 18.55 -12.12 -7.28
N GLU A 22 19.53 -12.52 -6.47
CA GLU A 22 19.42 -13.72 -5.64
C GLU A 22 18.41 -13.54 -4.51
N LYS A 23 18.49 -12.45 -3.79
CA LYS A 23 17.49 -12.11 -2.76
C LYS A 23 16.10 -11.91 -3.36
N TYR A 24 16.04 -11.26 -4.51
CA TYR A 24 14.78 -11.03 -5.22
C TYR A 24 14.15 -12.36 -5.66
N PHE A 25 14.94 -13.29 -6.22
CA PHE A 25 14.47 -14.62 -6.60
C PHE A 25 13.97 -15.42 -5.39
N SER A 26 14.71 -15.41 -4.28
CA SER A 26 14.35 -16.16 -3.07
C SER A 26 12.97 -15.81 -2.49
N LEU A 27 12.47 -14.61 -2.77
CA LEU A 27 11.12 -14.23 -2.39
C LEU A 27 10.05 -14.98 -3.20
N PHE A 28 10.32 -15.21 -4.47
CA PHE A 28 9.37 -15.85 -5.39
C PHE A 28 9.46 -17.36 -5.32
N GLU A 29 10.66 -17.91 -5.13
CA GLU A 29 10.96 -19.35 -5.25
C GLU A 29 9.95 -20.24 -4.54
N LYS A 30 9.62 -19.92 -3.29
CA LYS A 30 8.64 -20.68 -2.49
C LYS A 30 7.19 -20.57 -2.97
N HIS A 31 6.91 -19.67 -3.91
CA HIS A 31 5.58 -19.41 -4.45
C HIS A 31 5.42 -19.87 -5.89
N ILE A 32 6.53 -20.11 -6.58
CA ILE A 32 6.53 -20.67 -7.94
C ILE A 32 6.13 -22.14 -7.83
N PRO A 33 5.12 -22.59 -8.60
CA PRO A 33 4.78 -24.01 -8.62
C PRO A 33 5.96 -24.82 -9.20
N GLU A 34 5.97 -26.12 -8.93
CA GLU A 34 6.90 -27.03 -9.61
C GLU A 34 6.67 -26.96 -11.11
N LEU A 35 7.72 -26.70 -11.86
CA LEU A 35 7.66 -26.57 -13.31
C LEU A 35 8.19 -27.85 -13.96
N GLU A 36 7.37 -28.48 -14.79
CA GLU A 36 7.67 -29.72 -15.52
C GLU A 36 8.12 -29.42 -16.95
N ALA A 37 8.63 -30.44 -17.62
CA ALA A 37 9.00 -30.34 -19.03
C ALA A 37 7.79 -29.97 -19.91
N GLY A 38 8.00 -28.98 -20.78
CA GLY A 38 6.95 -28.44 -21.65
C GLY A 38 5.94 -27.51 -20.96
N HIS A 39 6.08 -27.21 -19.65
CA HIS A 39 5.30 -26.16 -19.04
C HIS A 39 5.62 -24.81 -19.67
N LYS A 40 4.59 -24.01 -19.92
CA LYS A 40 4.68 -22.68 -20.50
C LYS A 40 4.70 -21.62 -19.40
N VAL A 41 5.78 -20.85 -19.34
CA VAL A 41 6.01 -19.85 -18.29
C VAL A 41 6.12 -18.47 -18.91
N LEU A 42 5.27 -17.54 -18.47
CA LEU A 42 5.40 -16.12 -18.81
C LEU A 42 6.13 -15.38 -17.69
N VAL A 43 7.26 -14.77 -18.02
CA VAL A 43 7.98 -13.82 -17.15
C VAL A 43 7.64 -12.40 -17.60
N TYR A 44 6.91 -11.67 -16.76
CA TYR A 44 6.33 -10.39 -17.14
C TYR A 44 6.92 -9.24 -16.30
N ASP A 45 7.67 -8.35 -16.94
CA ASP A 45 8.23 -7.11 -16.37
C ASP A 45 9.09 -7.33 -15.09
N ILE A 46 9.74 -8.48 -14.97
CA ILE A 46 10.69 -8.76 -13.87
C ILE A 46 11.95 -7.91 -14.03
N ASN A 47 12.46 -7.77 -15.25
CA ASN A 47 13.58 -6.89 -15.61
C ASN A 47 14.84 -7.04 -14.75
N ASN A 48 15.14 -8.26 -14.26
CA ASN A 48 16.33 -8.58 -13.49
C ASN A 48 17.01 -9.80 -14.09
N LEU A 49 18.21 -9.60 -14.64
CA LEU A 49 18.94 -10.64 -15.36
C LEU A 49 19.24 -11.86 -14.49
N GLU A 50 19.77 -11.63 -13.29
CA GLU A 50 20.18 -12.70 -12.37
C GLU A 50 18.97 -13.55 -11.93
N PHE A 51 17.84 -12.89 -11.61
CA PHE A 51 16.58 -13.58 -11.31
C PHE A 51 16.16 -14.50 -12.45
N ILE A 52 16.13 -13.98 -13.68
CA ILE A 52 15.64 -14.74 -14.84
C ILE A 52 16.60 -15.87 -15.17
N CYS A 53 17.92 -15.64 -15.13
CA CYS A 53 18.92 -16.69 -15.31
C CYS A 53 18.73 -17.83 -14.31
N LYS A 54 18.54 -17.52 -13.04
CA LYS A 54 18.32 -18.51 -11.98
C LYS A 54 17.03 -19.29 -12.22
N LEU A 55 15.92 -18.60 -12.52
CA LEU A 55 14.64 -19.22 -12.84
C LEU A 55 14.76 -20.22 -14.00
N MET A 56 15.35 -19.79 -15.12
CA MET A 56 15.50 -20.64 -16.31
C MET A 56 16.49 -21.79 -16.09
N SER A 57 17.57 -21.56 -15.32
CA SER A 57 18.57 -22.59 -15.03
C SER A 57 18.00 -23.72 -14.14
N LEU A 58 17.09 -23.40 -13.23
CA LEU A 58 16.41 -24.39 -12.38
C LEU A 58 15.31 -25.16 -13.12
N ASN A 59 14.78 -24.63 -14.22
CA ASN A 59 13.64 -25.17 -14.95
C ASN A 59 13.94 -25.30 -16.45
N LYS A 60 15.03 -26.00 -16.79
CA LYS A 60 15.59 -26.07 -18.14
C LYS A 60 14.66 -26.64 -19.21
N ASP A 61 13.74 -27.50 -18.82
CA ASP A 61 12.83 -28.18 -19.72
C ASP A 61 11.48 -27.47 -19.91
N ALA A 62 11.27 -26.34 -19.20
CA ALA A 62 10.11 -25.48 -19.39
C ALA A 62 10.33 -24.51 -20.56
N GLU A 63 9.24 -24.11 -21.19
CA GLU A 63 9.22 -23.12 -22.26
C GLU A 63 8.95 -21.71 -21.68
N PHE A 64 9.81 -20.75 -22.01
CA PHE A 64 9.71 -19.40 -21.46
C PHE A 64 9.28 -18.36 -22.49
N TRP A 65 8.34 -17.50 -22.12
CA TRP A 65 7.98 -16.24 -22.77
C TRP A 65 8.41 -15.10 -21.88
N ILE A 66 9.16 -14.14 -22.42
CA ILE A 66 9.69 -13.01 -21.63
C ILE A 66 9.21 -11.69 -22.22
N TYR A 67 8.46 -10.93 -21.41
CA TYR A 67 8.11 -9.53 -21.64
C TYR A 67 8.88 -8.64 -20.66
N GLY A 68 9.71 -7.74 -21.17
CA GLY A 68 10.49 -6.88 -20.30
C GLY A 68 11.50 -6.00 -21.05
N ASN A 69 12.56 -5.63 -20.36
CA ASN A 69 13.60 -4.74 -20.87
C ASN A 69 14.44 -5.43 -21.96
N GLN A 70 14.65 -4.73 -23.07
CA GLN A 70 15.41 -5.24 -24.22
C GLN A 70 16.86 -5.58 -23.84
N GLU A 71 17.54 -4.76 -22.99
CA GLU A 71 18.91 -5.03 -22.55
C GLU A 71 19.02 -6.36 -21.80
N VAL A 72 18.02 -6.69 -20.98
CA VAL A 72 17.95 -7.97 -20.26
C VAL A 72 17.75 -9.12 -21.26
N ASN A 73 16.87 -8.96 -22.23
CA ASN A 73 16.61 -9.99 -23.26
C ASN A 73 17.85 -10.23 -24.12
N GLU A 74 18.59 -9.20 -24.51
CA GLU A 74 19.84 -9.31 -25.25
C GLU A 74 20.92 -10.02 -24.42
N ALA A 75 21.05 -9.69 -23.14
CA ALA A 75 21.99 -10.35 -22.24
C ALA A 75 21.65 -11.85 -22.03
N LEU A 76 20.37 -12.21 -21.88
CA LEU A 76 19.94 -13.62 -21.80
C LEU A 76 20.34 -14.41 -23.04
N ARG A 77 20.14 -13.85 -24.24
CA ARG A 77 20.58 -14.49 -25.51
C ARG A 77 22.10 -14.65 -25.56
N ALA A 78 22.84 -13.63 -25.16
CA ALA A 78 24.31 -13.66 -25.11
C ALA A 78 24.83 -14.74 -24.14
N LEU A 79 24.09 -15.04 -23.08
CA LEU A 79 24.37 -16.12 -22.13
C LEU A 79 23.90 -17.50 -22.61
N GLY A 80 23.27 -17.60 -23.80
CA GLY A 80 22.86 -18.85 -24.42
C GLY A 80 21.48 -19.37 -23.97
N PHE A 81 20.67 -18.55 -23.31
CA PHE A 81 19.29 -18.92 -22.97
C PHE A 81 18.38 -18.85 -24.19
N SER A 82 17.49 -19.85 -24.32
CA SER A 82 16.47 -19.91 -25.35
C SER A 82 15.12 -19.55 -24.77
N PHE A 83 14.42 -18.58 -25.37
CA PHE A 83 13.10 -18.12 -24.94
C PHE A 83 12.35 -17.41 -26.08
N HIS A 84 11.05 -17.28 -25.92
CA HIS A 84 10.18 -16.47 -26.80
C HIS A 84 10.11 -15.05 -26.26
N GLU A 85 10.56 -14.06 -27.04
CA GLU A 85 10.40 -12.67 -26.69
C GLU A 85 8.97 -12.21 -26.98
N VAL A 86 8.36 -11.56 -26.00
CA VAL A 86 7.06 -10.94 -26.18
C VAL A 86 7.26 -9.47 -26.55
N ALA A 87 6.86 -9.13 -27.78
CA ALA A 87 6.99 -7.76 -28.27
C ALA A 87 6.05 -6.79 -27.55
N GLU A 88 6.48 -5.54 -27.40
CA GLU A 88 5.62 -4.47 -26.93
C GLU A 88 4.62 -4.10 -28.04
N ASP A 89 3.34 -4.16 -27.70
CA ASP A 89 2.23 -3.68 -28.54
C ASP A 89 1.52 -2.55 -27.81
N LEU A 90 1.77 -1.33 -28.22
CA LEU A 90 1.21 -0.11 -27.61
C LEU A 90 -0.31 -0.01 -27.74
N GLU A 91 -0.90 -0.73 -28.69
CA GLU A 91 -2.35 -0.79 -28.92
C GLU A 91 -3.02 -1.98 -28.22
N SER A 92 -2.23 -2.86 -27.62
CA SER A 92 -2.73 -4.08 -27.01
C SER A 92 -3.69 -3.80 -25.85
N LYS A 93 -4.88 -4.36 -25.95
CA LYS A 93 -5.86 -4.37 -24.85
C LYS A 93 -5.56 -5.45 -23.80
N THR A 94 -4.66 -6.38 -24.12
CA THR A 94 -4.27 -7.52 -23.26
C THR A 94 -2.99 -7.25 -22.50
N TYR A 95 -2.51 -6.02 -22.46
CA TYR A 95 -1.27 -5.62 -21.77
C TYR A 95 -0.05 -6.44 -22.18
N ASN A 96 0.09 -6.77 -23.48
CA ASN A 96 1.19 -7.57 -24.02
C ASN A 96 1.27 -9.00 -23.45
N ILE A 97 0.16 -9.57 -23.00
CA ILE A 97 0.08 -10.97 -22.63
C ILE A 97 -0.31 -11.76 -23.88
N PRO A 98 0.50 -12.72 -24.34
CA PRO A 98 0.20 -13.52 -25.52
C PRO A 98 -1.14 -14.26 -25.39
N ASP A 99 -1.91 -14.34 -26.49
CA ASP A 99 -3.19 -15.06 -26.52
C ASP A 99 -2.99 -16.58 -26.54
N MET A 100 -2.54 -17.07 -25.39
CA MET A 100 -2.32 -18.50 -25.14
C MET A 100 -2.49 -18.81 -23.65
N LYS A 101 -2.40 -20.08 -23.27
CA LYS A 101 -2.51 -20.52 -21.87
C LYS A 101 -1.14 -20.88 -21.31
N PHE A 102 -0.89 -20.40 -20.08
CA PHE A 102 0.34 -20.60 -19.33
C PHE A 102 0.10 -21.48 -18.10
N ASP A 103 1.07 -22.32 -17.78
CA ASP A 103 1.12 -23.08 -16.52
C ASP A 103 1.51 -22.17 -15.37
N CYS A 104 2.42 -21.24 -15.64
CA CYS A 104 2.86 -20.26 -14.64
C CYS A 104 3.04 -18.88 -15.28
N ILE A 105 2.63 -17.85 -14.57
CA ILE A 105 2.93 -16.44 -14.89
C ILE A 105 3.64 -15.83 -13.69
N ILE A 106 4.85 -15.31 -13.90
CA ILE A 106 5.66 -14.65 -12.85
C ILE A 106 5.80 -13.19 -13.25
N MET A 107 5.35 -12.29 -12.38
CA MET A 107 5.23 -10.89 -12.79
C MET A 107 5.56 -9.89 -11.69
N ASN A 108 6.16 -8.77 -12.12
CA ASN A 108 6.32 -7.54 -11.33
C ASN A 108 5.86 -6.33 -12.15
N PRO A 109 4.56 -6.19 -12.40
CA PRO A 109 4.00 -5.20 -13.30
C PRO A 109 4.13 -3.77 -12.77
N PRO A 110 4.01 -2.73 -13.63
CA PRO A 110 4.05 -1.34 -13.20
C PRO A 110 2.88 -1.00 -12.28
N TYR A 111 3.16 -0.25 -11.18
CA TYR A 111 2.17 0.02 -10.11
C TYR A 111 1.34 1.28 -10.34
N GLN A 112 1.71 2.11 -11.29
CA GLN A 112 1.08 3.41 -11.56
C GLN A 112 -0.43 3.28 -11.78
N ARG A 113 -1.22 4.13 -11.11
CA ARG A 113 -2.69 4.18 -11.25
C ARG A 113 -3.39 2.82 -11.13
N ASN A 114 -2.83 1.93 -10.30
CA ASN A 114 -3.31 0.54 -10.11
C ASN A 114 -3.24 -0.33 -11.39
N LEU A 115 -2.33 -0.02 -12.30
CA LEU A 115 -2.16 -0.76 -13.55
C LEU A 115 -1.84 -2.24 -13.28
N HIS A 116 -1.03 -2.52 -12.25
CA HIS A 116 -0.74 -3.88 -11.79
C HIS A 116 -1.99 -4.75 -11.55
N LEU A 117 -3.10 -4.16 -11.05
CA LEU A 117 -4.34 -4.92 -10.82
C LEU A 117 -5.05 -5.26 -12.13
N LYS A 118 -4.99 -4.37 -13.11
CA LYS A 118 -5.57 -4.62 -14.44
C LYS A 118 -4.78 -5.70 -15.17
N ILE A 119 -3.45 -5.60 -15.10
CA ILE A 119 -2.55 -6.59 -15.71
C ILE A 119 -2.72 -7.94 -15.02
N LEU A 120 -2.79 -8.00 -13.68
CA LEU A 120 -3.02 -9.24 -12.94
C LEU A 120 -4.37 -9.86 -13.28
N ALA A 121 -5.44 -9.07 -13.37
CA ALA A 121 -6.76 -9.56 -13.76
C ALA A 121 -6.77 -10.13 -15.19
N GLU A 122 -5.99 -9.54 -16.09
CA GLU A 122 -5.82 -10.06 -17.45
C GLU A 122 -5.00 -11.35 -17.47
N ALA A 123 -3.87 -11.36 -16.74
CA ALA A 123 -2.98 -12.51 -16.66
C ALA A 123 -3.71 -13.80 -16.22
N ILE A 124 -4.61 -13.68 -15.26
CA ILE A 124 -5.40 -14.85 -14.78
C ILE A 124 -6.26 -15.47 -15.88
N LYS A 125 -6.74 -14.69 -16.85
CA LYS A 125 -7.50 -15.23 -17.99
C LYS A 125 -6.63 -16.10 -18.89
N HIS A 126 -5.32 -15.87 -18.89
CA HIS A 126 -4.33 -16.61 -19.68
C HIS A 126 -3.69 -17.77 -18.92
N LEU A 127 -4.14 -18.08 -17.70
CA LEU A 127 -3.73 -19.29 -17.00
C LEU A 127 -4.45 -20.54 -17.59
N LYS A 128 -3.79 -21.68 -17.50
CA LYS A 128 -4.45 -22.99 -17.54
C LYS A 128 -5.35 -23.16 -16.31
N ASP A 129 -6.16 -24.22 -16.25
CA ASP A 129 -7.10 -24.37 -15.14
C ASP A 129 -6.39 -24.65 -13.79
N ASP A 130 -5.27 -25.34 -13.84
CA ASP A 130 -4.35 -25.62 -12.72
C ASP A 130 -3.18 -24.63 -12.63
N GLY A 131 -3.12 -23.64 -13.53
CA GLY A 131 -2.05 -22.66 -13.60
C GLY A 131 -2.06 -21.65 -12.44
N ALA A 132 -0.89 -21.08 -12.18
CA ALA A 132 -0.71 -20.07 -11.14
C ALA A 132 -0.06 -18.77 -11.65
N CYS A 133 -0.52 -17.64 -11.15
CA CYS A 133 0.12 -16.35 -11.36
C CYS A 133 0.77 -15.86 -10.06
N VAL A 134 2.08 -15.76 -10.05
CA VAL A 134 2.88 -15.23 -8.93
C VAL A 134 3.19 -13.77 -9.22
N CYS A 135 2.59 -12.86 -8.47
CA CYS A 135 2.67 -11.43 -8.73
C CYS A 135 3.26 -10.68 -7.54
N PHE A 136 4.28 -9.87 -7.82
CA PHE A 136 4.88 -8.95 -6.86
C PHE A 136 4.30 -7.55 -7.04
N HIS A 137 3.75 -6.97 -5.96
CA HIS A 137 3.05 -5.68 -6.06
C HIS A 137 2.77 -5.06 -4.68
N PRO A 138 2.30 -3.78 -4.63
CA PRO A 138 1.88 -3.13 -3.37
C PRO A 138 0.71 -3.86 -2.68
N SER A 139 0.78 -3.98 -1.36
CA SER A 139 -0.21 -4.72 -0.55
C SER A 139 -1.55 -4.00 -0.36
N LYS A 140 -1.62 -2.74 -0.73
CA LYS A 140 -2.73 -1.84 -0.40
C LYS A 140 -4.12 -2.39 -0.72
N TRP A 141 -4.29 -3.05 -1.86
CA TRP A 141 -5.59 -3.51 -2.32
C TRP A 141 -6.09 -4.75 -1.54
N ILE A 142 -5.22 -5.68 -1.14
CA ILE A 142 -5.61 -6.79 -0.27
C ILE A 142 -5.94 -6.30 1.13
N ARG A 143 -5.11 -5.40 1.68
CA ARG A 143 -5.31 -4.86 3.02
C ARG A 143 -6.55 -3.97 3.14
N ARG A 144 -7.05 -3.45 2.03
CA ARG A 144 -8.29 -2.68 1.90
C ARG A 144 -9.34 -3.44 1.09
N PHE A 145 -9.43 -4.73 1.27
CA PHE A 145 -10.29 -5.58 0.46
C PHE A 145 -11.74 -5.09 0.37
N ASP A 146 -12.33 -4.63 1.45
CA ASP A 146 -13.71 -4.13 1.46
C ASP A 146 -13.91 -2.96 0.47
N TYR A 147 -12.88 -2.15 0.25
CA TYR A 147 -12.91 -1.07 -0.73
C TYR A 147 -12.67 -1.57 -2.17
N TRP A 148 -11.81 -2.59 -2.35
CA TRP A 148 -11.37 -3.06 -3.67
C TRP A 148 -12.13 -4.29 -4.17
N LYS A 149 -12.82 -5.02 -3.31
CA LYS A 149 -13.58 -6.25 -3.62
C LYS A 149 -14.46 -6.10 -4.86
N THR A 150 -15.17 -4.98 -4.96
CA THR A 150 -16.07 -4.71 -6.09
C THR A 150 -15.34 -4.31 -7.36
N LYS A 151 -14.03 -3.99 -7.29
CA LYS A 151 -13.29 -3.43 -8.43
C LYS A 151 -12.32 -4.42 -9.07
N THR A 152 -11.86 -5.41 -8.36
CA THR A 152 -10.79 -6.28 -8.87
C THR A 152 -11.22 -7.73 -9.08
N ASN A 153 -12.07 -8.27 -8.25
CA ASN A 153 -12.52 -9.67 -8.29
C ASN A 153 -11.40 -10.68 -8.67
N ILE A 154 -10.18 -10.45 -8.16
CA ILE A 154 -9.01 -11.25 -8.45
C ILE A 154 -9.03 -12.48 -7.55
N PRO A 155 -9.06 -13.70 -8.09
CA PRO A 155 -9.07 -14.93 -7.31
C PRO A 155 -7.65 -15.22 -6.78
N VAL A 156 -7.38 -14.85 -5.53
CA VAL A 156 -6.10 -15.09 -4.86
C VAL A 156 -6.16 -16.37 -4.06
N LYS A 157 -5.14 -17.21 -4.16
CA LYS A 157 -4.94 -18.42 -3.36
C LYS A 157 -4.16 -18.15 -2.10
N SER A 158 -3.08 -17.35 -2.21
CA SER A 158 -2.25 -16.99 -1.06
C SER A 158 -1.62 -15.61 -1.22
N ALA A 159 -1.20 -15.01 -0.09
CA ALA A 159 -0.49 -13.74 -0.06
C ALA A 159 0.59 -13.77 1.02
N SER A 160 1.77 -13.26 0.70
CA SER A 160 2.91 -13.08 1.60
C SER A 160 3.34 -11.63 1.61
N PHE A 161 3.41 -11.02 2.78
CA PHE A 161 3.79 -9.62 2.95
C PHE A 161 5.28 -9.51 3.24
N LEU A 162 5.94 -8.54 2.61
CA LEU A 162 7.30 -8.16 2.94
C LEU A 162 7.29 -7.09 4.03
N SER A 163 8.23 -7.18 4.95
CA SER A 163 8.52 -6.06 5.83
C SER A 163 9.15 -4.89 5.05
N ASP A 164 9.09 -3.70 5.62
CA ASP A 164 9.75 -2.53 5.01
C ASP A 164 11.28 -2.74 4.92
N VAL A 165 11.86 -3.50 5.85
CA VAL A 165 13.30 -3.85 5.86
C VAL A 165 13.64 -4.79 4.71
N GLU A 166 12.86 -5.87 4.52
CA GLU A 166 13.06 -6.80 3.40
C GLU A 166 12.93 -6.07 2.06
N SER A 167 11.91 -5.23 1.92
CA SER A 167 11.69 -4.45 0.69
C SER A 167 12.87 -3.55 0.35
N ARG A 168 13.47 -2.88 1.34
CA ARG A 168 14.65 -2.00 1.13
C ARG A 168 15.92 -2.77 0.85
N ASN A 169 16.10 -3.93 1.46
CA ASN A 169 17.29 -4.75 1.25
C ASN A 169 17.37 -5.36 -0.16
N ILE A 170 16.24 -5.39 -0.88
CA ILE A 170 16.16 -5.93 -2.23
C ILE A 170 16.26 -4.83 -3.28
N PHE A 171 15.55 -3.75 -3.06
CA PHE A 171 15.49 -2.63 -4.00
C PHE A 171 16.27 -1.46 -3.42
N ASP A 172 17.28 -1.00 -4.13
CA ASP A 172 18.00 0.25 -3.77
C ASP A 172 17.13 1.48 -4.09
N ALA A 173 15.91 1.48 -3.56
CA ALA A 173 14.94 2.54 -3.75
C ALA A 173 14.04 2.69 -2.52
N ALA A 174 13.67 3.94 -2.23
CA ALA A 174 12.66 4.23 -1.22
C ALA A 174 11.28 3.76 -1.71
N ILE A 175 10.85 2.58 -1.25
CA ILE A 175 9.54 2.03 -1.61
C ILE A 175 8.49 2.60 -0.68
N GLY A 176 7.58 3.37 -1.25
CA GLY A 176 6.56 4.12 -0.51
C GLY A 176 5.37 3.32 0.00
N SER A 177 5.35 1.99 -0.16
CA SER A 177 4.27 1.13 0.31
C SER A 177 4.80 -0.25 0.64
N GLN A 178 4.14 -0.92 1.59
CA GLN A 178 4.43 -2.32 1.85
C GLN A 178 4.17 -3.14 0.59
N LEU A 179 5.13 -3.99 0.25
CA LEU A 179 5.06 -4.90 -0.87
C LEU A 179 4.57 -6.28 -0.43
N MET A 180 4.09 -7.06 -1.38
CA MET A 180 3.69 -8.44 -1.16
C MET A 180 3.84 -9.28 -2.43
N ILE A 181 3.85 -10.59 -2.25
CA ILE A 181 3.67 -11.56 -3.32
C ILE A 181 2.30 -12.20 -3.15
N THR A 182 1.53 -12.24 -4.23
CA THR A 182 0.30 -13.02 -4.31
C THR A 182 0.47 -14.17 -5.27
N VAL A 183 -0.13 -15.30 -4.93
CA VAL A 183 -0.39 -16.39 -5.86
C VAL A 183 -1.88 -16.33 -6.19
N ALA A 184 -2.19 -16.08 -7.45
CA ALA A 184 -3.55 -16.09 -7.98
C ALA A 184 -3.75 -17.31 -8.85
N THR A 185 -4.89 -17.96 -8.73
CA THR A 185 -5.32 -19.13 -9.51
C THR A 185 -6.77 -18.93 -9.90
N LYS A 186 -7.29 -19.65 -10.88
CA LYS A 186 -8.70 -19.51 -11.30
C LYS A 186 -9.71 -19.81 -10.19
N ASP A 187 -9.34 -20.69 -9.26
CA ASP A 187 -10.15 -21.15 -8.12
C ASP A 187 -9.78 -20.47 -6.77
N GLY A 188 -8.89 -19.47 -6.82
CA GLY A 188 -8.39 -18.81 -5.62
C GLY A 188 -9.52 -18.23 -4.77
N SER A 189 -9.54 -18.61 -3.49
CA SER A 189 -10.59 -18.25 -2.53
C SER A 189 -10.03 -17.75 -1.19
N LEU A 190 -9.01 -16.89 -1.27
CA LEU A 190 -8.35 -16.34 -0.09
C LEU A 190 -9.34 -15.62 0.84
N ASP A 191 -9.31 -15.96 2.12
CA ASP A 191 -10.01 -15.18 3.14
C ASP A 191 -9.25 -13.87 3.42
N TYR A 192 -9.63 -12.83 2.70
CA TYR A 192 -9.00 -11.52 2.81
C TYR A 192 -9.13 -10.86 4.19
N LYS A 193 -10.10 -11.28 5.00
CA LYS A 193 -10.28 -10.74 6.36
C LYS A 193 -9.07 -11.01 7.23
N LYS A 194 -8.37 -12.14 7.01
CA LYS A 194 -7.13 -12.49 7.71
C LYS A 194 -5.98 -11.54 7.41
N TYR A 195 -6.04 -10.84 6.29
CA TYR A 195 -5.00 -9.91 5.83
C TYR A 195 -5.38 -8.44 6.04
N SER A 196 -6.51 -8.19 6.71
CA SER A 196 -6.85 -6.83 7.12
C SER A 196 -5.67 -6.25 7.90
N ARG A 197 -5.27 -5.02 7.53
CA ARG A 197 -4.26 -4.27 8.29
C ARG A 197 -4.70 -3.94 9.71
N PHE A 198 -5.99 -4.09 9.97
CA PHE A 198 -6.56 -3.85 11.27
C PHE A 198 -6.54 -5.14 12.07
N ILE A 199 -5.92 -5.09 13.22
CA ILE A 199 -6.07 -6.16 14.21
C ILE A 199 -7.55 -6.28 14.61
N PRO A 200 -8.06 -7.49 14.88
CA PRO A 200 -9.49 -7.71 15.02
C PRO A 200 -10.20 -6.77 15.98
N TRP A 201 -9.63 -6.51 17.15
CA TRP A 201 -10.24 -5.62 18.15
C TRP A 201 -10.26 -4.15 17.70
N VAL A 202 -9.26 -3.68 16.95
CA VAL A 202 -9.26 -2.31 16.37
C VAL A 202 -10.41 -2.19 15.38
N LYS A 203 -10.58 -3.19 14.53
CA LYS A 203 -11.71 -3.20 13.59
C LYS A 203 -13.05 -3.17 14.34
N GLU A 204 -13.25 -4.06 15.28
CA GLU A 204 -14.52 -4.21 16.01
C GLU A 204 -14.84 -3.01 16.90
N LYS A 205 -13.89 -2.56 17.71
CA LYS A 205 -14.13 -1.53 18.73
C LYS A 205 -14.04 -0.11 18.20
N ILE A 206 -13.24 0.12 17.16
CA ILE A 206 -12.97 1.46 16.66
C ILE A 206 -13.52 1.66 15.25
N ILE A 207 -13.06 0.83 14.29
CA ILE A 207 -13.37 1.06 12.87
C ILE A 207 -14.83 0.88 12.54
N ASP A 208 -15.45 -0.18 13.03
CA ASP A 208 -16.85 -0.49 12.73
C ASP A 208 -17.84 0.40 13.53
N LYS A 209 -17.40 1.02 14.62
CA LYS A 209 -18.24 1.86 15.49
C LYS A 209 -18.04 3.35 15.28
N ALA A 210 -16.88 3.76 14.80
CA ALA A 210 -16.57 5.17 14.65
C ALA A 210 -17.09 5.74 13.33
N LYS A 211 -17.59 6.97 13.38
CA LYS A 211 -17.72 7.79 12.18
C LYS A 211 -16.33 8.33 11.80
N TRP A 212 -16.01 8.32 10.52
CA TRP A 212 -14.71 8.72 10.06
C TRP A 212 -14.64 10.17 9.66
N LEU A 213 -13.47 10.80 9.87
CA LEU A 213 -13.24 12.21 9.57
C LEU A 213 -13.64 12.59 8.13
N PHE A 214 -13.43 11.71 7.14
CA PHE A 214 -13.71 12.01 5.74
C PHE A 214 -15.08 11.59 5.22
N ASN A 215 -15.77 10.71 5.90
CA ASN A 215 -17.03 10.13 5.42
C ASN A 215 -18.24 10.51 6.30
N ASN A 216 -18.03 11.40 7.26
CA ASN A 216 -19.12 11.85 8.13
C ASN A 216 -19.67 13.19 7.61
N PRO A 217 -20.97 13.27 7.25
CA PRO A 217 -21.58 14.53 6.82
C PRO A 217 -21.60 15.61 7.93
N ASN A 218 -21.45 15.21 9.19
CA ASN A 218 -21.38 16.11 10.34
C ASN A 218 -19.93 16.39 10.77
N CYS A 219 -18.93 15.83 10.07
CA CYS A 219 -17.55 16.18 10.30
C CYS A 219 -17.31 17.60 9.79
N PRO A 220 -16.45 18.41 10.45
CA PRO A 220 -16.03 19.68 9.91
C PRO A 220 -15.59 19.46 8.47
N GLY A 221 -16.33 20.04 7.55
CA GLY A 221 -16.18 19.74 6.12
C GLY A 221 -14.79 20.10 5.64
N ARG A 222 -14.23 19.30 4.76
CA ARG A 222 -13.11 19.70 3.95
C ARG A 222 -13.47 21.02 3.29
N THR A 223 -12.77 22.09 3.66
CA THR A 223 -13.05 23.41 3.10
C THR A 223 -11.98 23.81 2.09
N THR A 224 -12.41 24.46 1.03
CA THR A 224 -11.53 25.19 0.11
C THR A 224 -11.63 26.70 0.34
N ASN A 225 -12.45 27.14 1.31
CA ASN A 225 -12.64 28.53 1.63
C ASN A 225 -11.50 29.03 2.56
N PRO A 226 -10.60 29.92 2.07
CA PRO A 226 -9.49 30.42 2.87
C PRO A 226 -9.93 31.35 4.03
N ASN A 227 -11.17 31.83 3.99
CA ASN A 227 -11.74 32.74 4.98
C ASN A 227 -12.66 32.04 5.97
N ALA A 228 -12.72 30.69 5.93
CA ALA A 228 -13.49 29.96 6.92
C ALA A 228 -12.90 30.16 8.33
N ALA A 229 -13.76 30.28 9.32
CA ALA A 229 -13.32 30.43 10.71
C ALA A 229 -12.72 29.10 11.23
N PHE A 230 -11.80 29.21 12.19
CA PHE A 230 -11.24 28.07 12.93
C PHE A 230 -10.73 26.93 12.03
N ILE A 231 -9.92 27.27 11.03
CA ILE A 231 -9.35 26.30 10.09
C ILE A 231 -8.20 25.53 10.74
N LEU A 232 -8.21 24.20 10.57
CA LEU A 232 -7.06 23.33 10.80
C LEU A 232 -6.59 22.76 9.47
N ASN A 233 -5.32 22.97 9.15
CA ASN A 233 -4.66 22.40 8.00
C ASN A 233 -3.91 21.12 8.41
N LEU A 234 -4.33 19.98 7.85
CA LEU A 234 -3.64 18.71 8.05
C LEU A 234 -2.82 18.37 6.81
N PRO A 235 -1.53 18.06 6.96
CA PRO A 235 -0.66 17.80 5.82
C PRO A 235 -1.03 16.49 5.12
N ILE A 236 -1.09 16.53 3.79
CA ILE A 236 -0.99 15.36 2.95
C ILE A 236 0.48 15.24 2.56
N VAL A 237 1.25 14.43 3.26
CA VAL A 237 2.67 14.27 2.94
C VAL A 237 2.80 13.41 1.70
N HIS A 238 3.18 14.01 0.58
CA HIS A 238 3.68 13.29 -0.57
C HIS A 238 5.18 13.08 -0.42
N GLY A 239 5.58 11.84 -0.24
CA GLY A 239 6.89 11.27 -0.13
C GLY A 239 8.12 12.18 -0.23
N HIS A 240 9.02 12.09 0.63
CA HIS A 240 10.39 12.57 0.83
C HIS A 240 10.70 13.02 2.27
N ILE A 241 9.73 12.97 3.15
CA ILE A 241 10.05 13.08 4.57
C ILE A 241 10.22 11.64 5.01
N GLY A 242 11.34 11.31 5.62
CA GLY A 242 11.62 9.98 6.15
C GLY A 242 10.49 9.56 7.09
N CYS A 243 9.46 8.97 6.50
CA CYS A 243 8.16 8.69 7.11
C CYS A 243 8.20 7.52 8.10
N TYR A 244 9.38 7.23 8.58
CA TYR A 244 9.60 6.13 9.50
C TYR A 244 9.62 6.59 10.94
N ASP A 245 9.78 7.88 11.17
CA ASP A 245 9.63 8.50 12.48
C ASP A 245 8.27 9.20 12.57
N MET A 246 7.32 8.54 13.20
CA MET A 246 5.98 9.09 13.43
C MET A 246 6.01 10.29 14.38
N THR A 247 7.02 10.39 15.23
CA THR A 247 7.21 11.56 16.09
C THR A 247 7.59 12.75 15.25
N GLU A 248 8.42 12.57 14.23
CA GLU A 248 8.72 13.59 13.23
C GLU A 248 7.53 13.95 12.36
N LEU A 249 6.70 12.95 11.98
CA LEU A 249 5.50 13.18 11.20
C LEU A 249 4.48 14.02 11.97
N THR A 250 4.25 13.73 13.24
CA THR A 250 3.24 14.43 14.05
C THR A 250 3.68 15.83 14.44
N SER A 251 4.91 16.05 14.88
CA SER A 251 5.36 17.39 15.31
C SER A 251 5.77 18.28 14.15
N LYS A 252 6.80 17.90 13.40
CA LYS A 252 7.38 18.78 12.36
C LYS A 252 6.50 18.92 11.12
N VAL A 253 5.74 17.90 10.76
CA VAL A 253 4.89 17.97 9.56
C VAL A 253 3.62 18.76 9.83
N TYR A 254 3.02 18.61 11.00
CA TYR A 254 1.88 19.45 11.39
C TYR A 254 2.29 20.91 11.60
N GLU A 255 3.42 21.18 12.21
CA GLU A 255 3.96 22.55 12.34
C GLU A 255 4.19 23.18 10.97
N ARG A 256 4.76 22.45 10.01
CA ARG A 256 4.91 22.93 8.63
C ARG A 256 3.57 23.18 7.95
N ALA A 257 2.58 22.30 8.15
CA ALA A 257 1.26 22.46 7.56
C ALA A 257 0.51 23.66 8.14
N LEU A 258 0.62 23.91 9.44
CA LEU A 258 0.06 25.09 10.11
C LEU A 258 0.64 26.39 9.55
N ASN A 259 1.90 26.39 9.12
CA ASN A 259 2.60 27.53 8.54
C ASN A 259 2.41 27.69 7.02
N VAL A 260 1.78 26.75 6.34
CA VAL A 260 1.50 26.87 4.91
C VAL A 260 0.30 27.77 4.69
N LYS A 261 0.51 28.86 3.96
CA LYS A 261 -0.60 29.74 3.56
C LYS A 261 -1.56 28.95 2.65
N PHE A 262 -2.84 28.98 3.01
CA PHE A 262 -3.91 28.39 2.23
C PHE A 262 -3.78 28.75 0.73
N GLY A 263 -3.94 27.79 -0.14
CA GLY A 263 -3.90 27.99 -1.61
C GLY A 263 -2.53 27.85 -2.26
N LYS A 264 -1.42 27.79 -1.52
CA LYS A 264 -0.08 27.63 -2.15
C LYS A 264 0.23 26.19 -2.59
N ARG A 265 -0.32 25.18 -1.89
CA ARG A 265 -0.21 23.75 -2.23
C ARG A 265 -1.47 23.00 -1.81
N PRO A 266 -2.64 23.26 -2.46
CA PRO A 266 -3.91 22.66 -2.04
C PRO A 266 -3.93 21.12 -2.13
N GLN A 267 -3.07 20.54 -2.96
CA GLN A 267 -2.91 19.09 -3.08
C GLN A 267 -2.18 18.45 -1.90
N ASP A 268 -1.45 19.24 -1.12
CA ASP A 268 -0.61 18.76 0.00
C ASP A 268 -1.28 18.98 1.37
N ILE A 269 -2.48 19.55 1.40
CA ILE A 269 -3.17 19.96 2.63
C ILE A 269 -4.65 19.58 2.54
N ASN A 270 -5.17 18.99 3.61
CA ASN A 270 -6.60 18.90 3.87
C ASN A 270 -6.96 19.93 4.95
N SER A 271 -7.87 20.83 4.63
CA SER A 271 -8.32 21.87 5.56
C SER A 271 -9.70 21.52 6.11
N PHE A 272 -9.85 21.67 7.42
CA PHE A 272 -11.09 21.40 8.16
C PHE A 272 -11.49 22.64 8.95
N THR A 273 -12.81 22.88 9.09
CA THR A 273 -13.35 23.97 9.90
C THR A 273 -13.96 23.41 11.18
N PHE A 274 -13.93 24.19 12.24
CA PHE A 274 -14.50 23.88 13.54
C PHE A 274 -15.48 24.98 13.96
N ASN A 275 -16.27 24.73 14.99
CA ASN A 275 -17.26 25.71 15.50
C ASN A 275 -16.59 26.76 16.41
N SER A 276 -15.45 26.41 17.01
CA SER A 276 -14.70 27.30 17.86
C SER A 276 -13.20 27.05 17.80
N GLU A 277 -12.40 28.00 18.28
CA GLU A 277 -10.95 27.84 18.41
C GLU A 277 -10.60 26.76 19.46
N GLU A 278 -11.42 26.62 20.51
CA GLU A 278 -11.25 25.58 21.52
C GLU A 278 -11.43 24.19 20.92
N GLU A 279 -12.50 23.95 20.13
CA GLU A 279 -12.71 22.67 19.42
C GLU A 279 -11.55 22.37 18.48
N ARG A 280 -11.10 23.35 17.72
CA ARG A 280 -9.99 23.21 16.79
C ARG A 280 -8.72 22.77 17.52
N LYS A 281 -8.42 23.45 18.64
CA LYS A 281 -7.26 23.14 19.47
C LYS A 281 -7.36 21.75 20.09
N ASN A 282 -8.48 21.42 20.71
CA ASN A 282 -8.69 20.12 21.35
C ASN A 282 -8.59 18.97 20.35
N PHE A 283 -9.14 19.13 19.14
CA PHE A 283 -8.96 18.14 18.09
C PHE A 283 -7.49 18.01 17.67
N TYR A 284 -6.82 19.14 17.46
CA TYR A 284 -5.39 19.15 17.11
C TYR A 284 -4.55 18.46 18.17
N ASP A 285 -4.74 18.79 19.44
CA ASP A 285 -4.01 18.19 20.56
C ASP A 285 -4.26 16.68 20.65
N SER A 286 -5.49 16.23 20.37
CA SER A 286 -5.84 14.80 20.37
C SER A 286 -5.05 13.98 19.35
N LEU A 287 -4.61 14.57 18.24
CA LEU A 287 -3.80 13.89 17.24
C LEU A 287 -2.41 13.47 17.77
N PHE A 288 -1.95 14.07 18.86
CA PHE A 288 -0.67 13.74 19.49
C PHE A 288 -0.78 12.67 20.58
N THR A 289 -1.97 12.22 20.91
CA THR A 289 -2.18 11.08 21.82
C THR A 289 -1.58 9.80 21.25
N GLN A 290 -1.20 8.86 22.10
CA GLN A 290 -0.70 7.56 21.67
C GLN A 290 -1.76 6.79 20.88
N PHE A 291 -3.03 6.93 21.28
CA PHE A 291 -4.16 6.30 20.61
C PHE A 291 -4.27 6.72 19.14
N TYR A 292 -4.28 8.03 18.85
CA TYR A 292 -4.34 8.48 17.45
C TYR A 292 -3.07 8.16 16.66
N LYS A 293 -1.90 8.32 17.27
CA LYS A 293 -0.62 7.93 16.65
C LYS A 293 -0.62 6.45 16.26
N PHE A 294 -1.08 5.59 17.15
CA PHE A 294 -1.24 4.17 16.88
C PHE A 294 -2.17 3.90 15.69
N LEU A 295 -3.36 4.53 15.67
CA LEU A 295 -4.28 4.39 14.54
C LEU A 295 -3.66 4.86 13.22
N ILE A 296 -2.94 5.98 13.24
CA ILE A 296 -2.23 6.48 12.06
C ILE A 296 -1.20 5.46 11.58
N ILE A 297 -0.42 4.86 12.49
CA ILE A 297 0.61 3.85 12.16
C ILE A 297 -0.01 2.62 11.51
N ILE A 298 -1.00 2.02 12.14
CA ILE A 298 -1.62 0.78 11.62
C ILE A 298 -2.45 1.00 10.36
N CYS A 299 -2.96 2.22 10.15
CA CYS A 299 -3.79 2.58 9.00
C CYS A 299 -2.99 3.16 7.83
N ARG A 300 -1.71 3.42 8.03
CA ARG A 300 -0.84 4.00 7.03
C ARG A 300 -0.67 3.10 5.80
N ASP A 301 -0.92 3.69 4.62
CA ASP A 301 -0.66 3.05 3.32
C ASP A 301 0.55 3.71 2.65
N GLY A 302 1.75 3.36 3.07
CA GLY A 302 2.96 3.92 2.50
C GLY A 302 3.36 5.27 3.06
N GLN A 303 4.06 6.08 2.27
CA GLN A 303 4.70 7.33 2.71
C GLN A 303 3.74 8.52 2.85
N THR A 304 2.45 8.37 2.55
CA THR A 304 1.51 9.48 2.60
C THR A 304 0.63 9.41 3.85
N ALA A 305 0.74 10.43 4.71
CA ALA A 305 -0.13 10.56 5.88
C ALA A 305 -1.60 10.81 5.48
N GLY A 306 -1.85 11.34 4.28
CA GLY A 306 -3.21 11.64 3.81
C GLY A 306 -4.17 10.46 3.84
N SER A 307 -3.68 9.24 3.59
CA SER A 307 -4.50 8.04 3.70
C SER A 307 -4.80 7.63 5.14
N CYS A 308 -4.02 8.10 6.10
CA CYS A 308 -4.21 7.80 7.51
C CYS A 308 -5.40 8.55 8.12
N TYR A 309 -5.71 9.73 7.60
CA TYR A 309 -6.84 10.53 8.11
C TYR A 309 -8.20 9.88 7.87
N TYR A 310 -8.31 8.97 6.90
CA TYR A 310 -9.51 8.15 6.72
C TYR A 310 -9.76 7.18 7.89
N ALA A 311 -8.75 6.95 8.71
CA ALA A 311 -8.81 6.05 9.84
C ALA A 311 -8.88 6.80 11.19
N ILE A 312 -8.94 8.12 11.19
CA ILE A 312 -9.14 8.92 12.39
C ILE A 312 -10.63 8.99 12.70
N PRO A 313 -11.08 8.45 13.84
CA PRO A 313 -12.47 8.55 14.23
C PRO A 313 -12.84 10.00 14.55
N TRP A 314 -13.98 10.44 14.03
CA TRP A 314 -14.57 11.72 14.38
C TRP A 314 -15.52 11.56 15.57
N LEU A 315 -15.22 12.22 16.67
CA LEU A 315 -15.96 12.12 17.93
C LEU A 315 -16.87 13.31 18.22
N GLY A 316 -17.22 14.09 17.19
CA GLY A 316 -18.02 15.31 17.37
C GLY A 316 -19.39 15.12 18.04
N ASP A 317 -19.97 13.92 17.97
CA ASP A 317 -21.23 13.59 18.62
C ASP A 317 -21.04 12.75 19.91
N ALA A 318 -19.81 12.37 20.23
CA ALA A 318 -19.50 11.56 21.41
C ALA A 318 -19.48 12.41 22.68
N ILE A 319 -19.81 11.81 23.80
CA ILE A 319 -19.62 12.43 25.12
C ILE A 319 -18.30 11.93 25.70
N ASN A 320 -17.42 12.85 26.01
CA ASN A 320 -16.15 12.52 26.66
C ASN A 320 -16.41 11.93 28.05
N PRO A 321 -15.88 10.74 28.36
CA PRO A 321 -16.19 10.04 29.62
C PRO A 321 -15.68 10.75 30.87
N ARG A 322 -14.67 11.62 30.77
CA ARG A 322 -14.09 12.38 31.89
C ARG A 322 -14.71 13.75 32.03
N THR A 323 -14.85 14.50 30.92
CA THR A 323 -15.27 15.90 30.96
C THR A 323 -16.78 16.11 30.82
N TRP A 324 -17.49 15.07 30.34
CA TRP A 324 -18.92 15.11 30.01
C TRP A 324 -19.28 16.12 28.91
N LYS A 325 -18.27 16.69 28.26
CA LYS A 325 -18.45 17.58 27.11
C LYS A 325 -18.65 16.81 25.82
N LYS A 326 -19.38 17.39 24.87
CA LYS A 326 -19.63 16.82 23.57
C LYS A 326 -18.41 16.98 22.68
N GLY A 327 -18.00 15.94 22.02
CA GLY A 327 -16.94 15.96 21.02
C GLY A 327 -15.67 16.69 21.50
N TYR A 328 -15.21 17.60 20.70
CA TYR A 328 -14.00 18.38 20.99
C TYR A 328 -14.26 19.69 21.72
N GLU A 329 -15.47 19.91 22.25
CA GLU A 329 -15.71 20.96 23.26
C GLU A 329 -14.88 20.72 24.54
N GLY A 330 -14.33 19.52 24.71
CA GLY A 330 -13.40 19.14 25.75
C GLY A 330 -12.17 18.42 25.21
N GLU A 331 -11.07 18.51 25.96
CA GLU A 331 -9.84 17.79 25.69
C GLU A 331 -10.05 16.27 25.80
N TRP A 332 -9.45 15.49 24.90
CA TRP A 332 -9.38 14.05 24.93
C TRP A 332 -7.96 13.57 25.21
N THR A 333 -7.82 12.78 26.26
CA THR A 333 -6.59 12.09 26.63
C THR A 333 -6.61 10.63 26.15
N ASP A 334 -5.47 9.94 26.19
CA ASP A 334 -5.40 8.49 25.91
C ASP A 334 -6.37 7.70 26.79
N SER A 335 -6.47 8.03 28.07
CA SER A 335 -7.40 7.38 29.01
C SER A 335 -8.86 7.60 28.63
N ASP A 336 -9.22 8.77 28.11
CA ASP A 336 -10.57 9.08 27.63
C ASP A 336 -10.91 8.21 26.41
N PHE A 337 -9.98 8.08 25.46
CA PHE A 337 -10.15 7.21 24.29
C PHE A 337 -10.26 5.75 24.69
N TYR A 338 -9.40 5.27 25.60
CA TYR A 338 -9.44 3.88 26.06
C TYR A 338 -10.76 3.55 26.72
N THR A 339 -11.27 4.45 27.56
CA THR A 339 -12.57 4.29 28.21
C THR A 339 -13.71 4.30 27.20
N PHE A 340 -13.71 5.26 26.27
CA PHE A 340 -14.79 5.42 25.29
C PHE A 340 -14.89 4.23 24.33
N PHE A 341 -13.76 3.72 23.85
CA PHE A 341 -13.72 2.59 22.93
C PHE A 341 -13.70 1.22 23.64
N GLY A 342 -13.64 1.19 24.97
CA GLY A 342 -13.57 -0.05 25.75
C GLY A 342 -12.27 -0.83 25.48
N ILE A 343 -11.14 -0.12 25.43
CA ILE A 343 -9.81 -0.71 25.20
C ILE A 343 -9.33 -1.36 26.51
N THR A 344 -9.08 -2.67 26.47
CA THR A 344 -8.63 -3.41 27.65
C THR A 344 -7.17 -3.10 28.00
N PRO A 345 -6.71 -3.41 29.22
CA PRO A 345 -5.31 -3.26 29.59
C PRO A 345 -4.34 -4.01 28.67
N GLU A 346 -4.71 -5.19 28.18
CA GLU A 346 -3.91 -5.98 27.26
C GLU A 346 -3.81 -5.27 25.89
N GLU A 347 -4.90 -4.67 25.44
CA GLU A 347 -4.94 -3.90 24.17
C GLU A 347 -4.17 -2.59 24.31
N GLN A 348 -4.22 -1.92 25.47
CA GLN A 348 -3.41 -0.73 25.77
C GLN A 348 -1.91 -1.08 25.70
N LYS A 349 -1.51 -2.22 26.23
CA LYS A 349 -0.14 -2.70 26.14
C LYS A 349 0.30 -2.88 24.67
N ILE A 350 -0.56 -3.39 23.81
CA ILE A 350 -0.27 -3.50 22.36
C ILE A 350 -0.05 -2.11 21.73
N ILE A 351 -0.83 -1.11 22.13
CA ILE A 351 -0.65 0.28 21.69
C ILE A 351 0.72 0.78 22.14
N GLU A 352 1.05 0.64 23.41
CA GLU A 352 2.31 1.08 23.99
C GLU A 352 3.52 0.40 23.33
N GLU A 353 3.53 -0.93 23.22
CA GLU A 353 4.59 -1.69 22.56
C GLU A 353 4.75 -1.34 21.07
N THR A 354 3.64 -0.99 20.40
CA THR A 354 3.70 -0.50 19.04
C THR A 354 4.36 0.86 18.99
N MET A 355 3.97 1.77 19.87
CA MET A 355 4.53 3.12 19.93
C MET A 355 6.01 3.13 20.30
N GLU A 356 6.46 2.23 21.18
CA GLU A 356 7.89 2.09 21.52
C GLU A 356 8.77 1.78 20.31
N LYS A 357 8.28 0.99 19.36
CA LYS A 357 9.01 0.64 18.12
C LYS A 357 9.16 1.83 17.15
N TYR A 358 8.43 2.90 17.37
CA TYR A 358 8.40 4.09 16.51
C TYR A 358 8.92 5.36 17.22
N LYS A 359 9.48 5.22 18.42
CA LYS A 359 10.26 6.26 19.08
C LYS A 359 11.67 6.35 18.50
#